data_fa24b61834264789a7c163e00531eeeb
#
_entry.id   fa24b61834264789a7c163e00531eeeb
#
_cell.length_a   1.000
_cell.length_b   1.000
_cell.length_c   1.000
_cell.angle_alpha   90.00
_cell.angle_beta   90.00
_cell.angle_gamma   90.00
#
_symmetry.space_group_name_H-M   'P 1'
#
loop_
_entity.id
_entity.type
_entity.pdbx_description
1 polymer ?
#
loop_
_entity_poly.entity_id
_entity_poly.type
_entity_poly.pdbx_seq_one_letter_code
_entity_poly.pdbx_strand_id
1 'polypeptide(L)'
;MIDDEIAEGMSDMAVNIITKTDIDRLAYIRRRNAKFICDGLESLGLNTILPVTEDKIPLFVPVYLDDRNKVRKYMFQHNCFCPVHWPLEGMNVKKGAEMAEHELSIIVDQRYTNADMEYILDLIAKSI
;
A
#
# COMPACT_ATOMS: atom_id res chain seq x y z
N MET A 1 -27.89 -22.51 -8.57
CA MET A 1 -27.47 -22.75 -9.98
C MET A 1 -26.38 -21.74 -10.24
N ILE A 2 -25.14 -22.18 -10.29
CA ILE A 2 -24.04 -21.32 -10.73
C ILE A 2 -24.17 -21.37 -12.25
N ASP A 3 -24.53 -20.23 -12.88
CA ASP A 3 -24.44 -20.13 -14.33
C ASP A 3 -22.99 -20.47 -14.70
N ASP A 4 -22.85 -21.40 -15.66
CA ASP A 4 -21.55 -21.65 -16.30
C ASP A 4 -21.20 -20.39 -17.11
N GLU A 5 -20.69 -19.34 -16.40
CA GLU A 5 -20.09 -18.21 -17.07
C GLU A 5 -18.87 -18.73 -17.82
N ILE A 6 -18.97 -18.74 -19.12
CA ILE A 6 -17.86 -19.06 -20.02
C ILE A 6 -16.78 -18.01 -19.72
N ALA A 7 -15.64 -18.44 -19.16
CA ALA A 7 -14.52 -17.56 -18.93
C ALA A 7 -14.04 -17.00 -20.29
N GLU A 8 -14.32 -15.74 -20.53
CA GLU A 8 -13.83 -15.05 -21.71
C GLU A 8 -12.34 -14.72 -21.55
N GLY A 9 -11.61 -14.77 -22.64
CA GLY A 9 -10.22 -14.36 -22.68
C GLY A 9 -10.06 -12.85 -22.45
N MET A 10 -8.83 -12.42 -22.26
CA MET A 10 -8.49 -11.01 -22.09
C MET A 10 -8.85 -10.22 -23.36
N SER A 11 -9.40 -9.00 -23.22
CA SER A 11 -9.68 -8.12 -24.36
C SER A 11 -8.41 -7.72 -25.10
N ASP A 12 -8.51 -7.44 -26.40
CA ASP A 12 -7.39 -6.97 -27.23
C ASP A 12 -6.74 -5.70 -26.64
N MET A 13 -7.54 -4.81 -26.06
CA MET A 13 -7.05 -3.61 -25.39
C MET A 13 -6.17 -3.98 -24.19
N ALA A 14 -6.60 -4.90 -23.33
CA ALA A 14 -5.84 -5.35 -22.18
C ALA A 14 -4.53 -6.03 -22.59
N VAL A 15 -4.58 -6.91 -23.59
CA VAL A 15 -3.39 -7.56 -24.18
C VAL A 15 -2.40 -6.50 -24.69
N ASN A 16 -2.88 -5.50 -25.43
CA ASN A 16 -2.06 -4.44 -25.98
C ASN A 16 -1.39 -3.57 -24.89
N ILE A 17 -2.10 -3.27 -23.81
CA ILE A 17 -1.54 -2.54 -22.66
C ILE A 17 -0.44 -3.36 -21.98
N ILE A 18 -0.71 -4.63 -21.67
CA ILE A 18 0.24 -5.49 -20.96
C ILE A 18 1.50 -5.70 -21.78
N THR A 19 1.37 -5.99 -23.08
CA THR A 19 2.52 -6.25 -23.95
C THR A 19 3.39 -5.02 -24.20
N LYS A 20 2.85 -3.80 -24.05
CA LYS A 20 3.59 -2.55 -24.18
C LYS A 20 4.09 -1.97 -22.85
N THR A 21 3.70 -2.57 -21.74
CA THR A 21 4.14 -2.10 -20.41
C THR A 21 5.57 -2.54 -20.14
N ASP A 22 6.43 -1.57 -19.79
CA ASP A 22 7.78 -1.83 -19.31
C ASP A 22 7.72 -2.33 -17.87
N ILE A 23 7.66 -3.64 -17.71
CA ILE A 23 7.52 -4.32 -16.41
C ILE A 23 8.76 -4.11 -15.54
N ASP A 24 9.95 -4.09 -16.12
CA ASP A 24 11.22 -3.90 -15.38
C ASP A 24 11.29 -2.49 -14.79
N ARG A 25 10.90 -1.49 -15.55
CA ARG A 25 10.79 -0.11 -15.07
C ARG A 25 9.75 0.03 -13.97
N LEU A 26 8.60 -0.59 -14.13
CA LEU A 26 7.53 -0.61 -13.12
C LEU A 26 8.04 -1.24 -11.81
N ALA A 27 8.68 -2.40 -11.89
CA ALA A 27 9.26 -3.09 -10.76
C ALA A 27 10.32 -2.25 -10.04
N TYR A 28 11.22 -1.63 -10.80
CA TYR A 28 12.24 -0.74 -10.27
C TYR A 28 11.64 0.42 -9.47
N ILE A 29 10.65 1.13 -10.04
CA ILE A 29 10.02 2.28 -9.35
C ILE A 29 9.33 1.85 -8.06
N ARG A 30 8.57 0.76 -8.07
CA ARG A 30 7.90 0.24 -6.88
C ARG A 30 8.88 -0.14 -5.78
N ARG A 31 9.97 -0.85 -6.10
CA ARG A 31 11.01 -1.20 -5.14
C ARG A 31 11.69 0.04 -4.56
N ARG A 32 12.03 1.01 -5.40
CA ARG A 32 12.60 2.29 -4.99
C ARG A 32 11.69 3.03 -4.00
N ASN A 33 10.41 3.16 -4.33
CA ASN A 33 9.43 3.84 -3.49
C ASN A 33 9.23 3.09 -2.17
N ALA A 34 9.12 1.75 -2.21
CA ALA A 34 8.97 0.94 -1.02
C ALA A 34 10.19 1.05 -0.10
N LYS A 35 11.40 0.99 -0.66
CA LYS A 35 12.62 1.18 0.15
C LYS A 35 12.64 2.56 0.80
N PHE A 36 12.32 3.61 0.06
CA PHE A 36 12.28 4.97 0.59
C PHE A 36 11.30 5.09 1.77
N ILE A 37 10.10 4.52 1.65
CA ILE A 37 9.11 4.50 2.73
C ILE A 37 9.60 3.67 3.91
N CYS A 38 10.16 2.49 3.71
CA CYS A 38 10.66 1.66 4.80
C CYS A 38 11.77 2.34 5.60
N ASP A 39 12.76 2.92 4.91
CA ASP A 39 13.87 3.66 5.54
C ASP A 39 13.35 4.88 6.34
N GLY A 40 12.36 5.59 5.81
CA GLY A 40 11.72 6.72 6.48
C GLY A 40 10.90 6.31 7.70
N LEU A 41 10.11 5.25 7.61
CA LEU A 41 9.33 4.71 8.73
C LEU A 41 10.26 4.24 9.87
N GLU A 42 11.34 3.53 9.54
CA GLU A 42 12.35 3.11 10.52
C GLU A 42 12.96 4.32 11.23
N SER A 43 13.26 5.41 10.51
CA SER A 43 13.77 6.66 11.07
C SER A 43 12.78 7.34 12.02
N LEU A 44 11.49 7.11 11.85
CA LEU A 44 10.41 7.58 12.75
C LEU A 44 10.14 6.61 13.91
N GLY A 45 10.86 5.49 13.99
CA GLY A 45 10.63 4.44 15.00
C GLY A 45 9.39 3.60 14.74
N LEU A 46 8.87 3.60 13.53
CA LEU A 46 7.68 2.84 13.13
C LEU A 46 8.08 1.52 12.46
N ASN A 47 7.27 0.48 12.70
CA ASN A 47 7.51 -0.84 12.16
C ASN A 47 6.60 -1.14 10.97
N THR A 48 7.18 -1.71 9.92
CA THR A 48 6.40 -2.33 8.86
C THR A 48 5.87 -3.69 9.32
N ILE A 49 4.63 -4.01 8.95
CA ILE A 49 3.99 -5.28 9.33
C ILE A 49 4.60 -6.46 8.57
N LEU A 50 4.98 -6.22 7.31
CA LEU A 50 5.60 -7.21 6.45
C LEU A 50 6.96 -6.73 5.97
N PRO A 51 7.97 -7.59 5.93
CA PRO A 51 9.27 -7.21 5.38
C PRO A 51 9.16 -6.97 3.87
N VAL A 52 9.75 -5.87 3.42
CA VAL A 52 9.93 -5.57 1.99
C VAL A 52 11.33 -6.04 1.60
N THR A 53 11.37 -7.13 0.84
CA THR A 53 12.62 -7.73 0.35
C THR A 53 12.84 -7.39 -1.13
N GLU A 54 14.08 -7.46 -1.61
CA GLU A 54 14.45 -7.04 -2.97
C GLU A 54 13.81 -7.90 -4.08
N ASP A 55 13.38 -9.11 -3.76
CA ASP A 55 12.70 -10.03 -4.67
C ASP A 55 11.21 -9.66 -4.88
N LYS A 56 10.66 -8.79 -4.05
CA LYS A 56 9.24 -8.38 -4.13
C LYS A 56 9.05 -7.10 -4.93
N ILE A 57 7.85 -6.98 -5.52
CA ILE A 57 7.40 -5.78 -6.24
C ILE A 57 6.14 -5.29 -5.54
N PRO A 58 6.26 -4.57 -4.42
CA PRO A 58 5.12 -4.20 -3.60
C PRO A 58 4.25 -3.13 -4.26
N LEU A 59 2.96 -3.19 -4.00
CA LEU A 59 2.00 -2.13 -4.30
C LEU A 59 1.80 -1.22 -3.07
N PHE A 60 1.94 -1.81 -1.88
CA PHE A 60 1.78 -1.16 -0.60
C PHE A 60 2.88 -1.57 0.36
N VAL A 61 3.18 -0.69 1.32
CA VAL A 61 3.96 -0.99 2.52
C VAL A 61 3.02 -0.86 3.72
N PRO A 62 2.59 -1.96 4.34
CA PRO A 62 1.73 -1.91 5.51
C PRO A 62 2.55 -1.53 6.75
N VAL A 63 2.11 -0.48 7.45
CA VAL A 63 2.73 0.03 8.68
C VAL A 63 1.80 -0.16 9.86
N TYR A 64 2.37 -0.46 11.03
CA TYR A 64 1.67 -0.49 12.30
C TYR A 64 1.69 0.89 12.95
N LEU A 65 0.52 1.42 13.31
CA LEU A 65 0.35 2.73 13.94
C LEU A 65 -0.51 2.60 15.19
N ASP A 66 -0.06 3.16 16.30
CA ASP A 66 -0.79 3.11 17.58
C ASP A 66 -2.19 3.75 17.45
N ASP A 67 -2.28 4.90 16.80
CA ASP A 67 -3.55 5.55 16.44
C ASP A 67 -3.66 5.75 14.92
N ARG A 68 -3.87 4.61 14.19
CA ARG A 68 -4.05 4.61 12.75
C ARG A 68 -5.13 5.58 12.28
N ASN A 69 -6.23 5.69 13.03
CA ASN A 69 -7.37 6.51 12.61
C ASN A 69 -7.04 8.02 12.68
N LYS A 70 -6.28 8.46 13.67
CA LYS A 70 -5.77 9.83 13.78
C LYS A 70 -4.87 10.17 12.60
N VAL A 71 -3.88 9.32 12.31
CA VAL A 71 -2.94 9.51 11.20
C VAL A 71 -3.69 9.55 9.87
N ARG A 72 -4.56 8.58 9.61
CA ARG A 72 -5.35 8.50 8.37
C ARG A 72 -6.24 9.72 8.18
N LYS A 73 -6.90 10.21 9.24
CA LYS A 73 -7.73 11.42 9.19
C LYS A 73 -6.89 12.65 8.83
N TYR A 74 -5.71 12.80 9.42
CA TYR A 74 -4.80 13.89 9.11
C TYR A 74 -4.34 13.82 7.65
N MET A 75 -3.96 12.65 7.15
CA MET A 75 -3.57 12.45 5.75
C MET A 75 -4.72 12.81 4.79
N PHE A 76 -5.96 12.44 5.09
CA PHE A 76 -7.14 12.81 4.28
C PHE A 76 -7.34 14.31 4.17
N GLN A 77 -7.12 15.05 5.26
CA GLN A 77 -7.19 16.51 5.26
C GLN A 77 -6.13 17.17 4.36
N HIS A 78 -5.08 16.43 4.03
CA HIS A 78 -3.98 16.85 3.16
C HIS A 78 -3.98 16.13 1.80
N ASN A 79 -5.16 15.64 1.36
CA ASN A 79 -5.37 14.96 0.08
C ASN A 79 -4.48 13.71 -0.13
N CYS A 80 -4.08 13.03 0.95
CA CYS A 80 -3.35 11.79 0.90
C CYS A 80 -4.25 10.63 1.35
N PHE A 81 -4.54 9.70 0.44
CA PHE A 81 -5.53 8.64 0.62
C PHE A 81 -4.86 7.26 0.66
N CYS A 82 -4.45 6.84 1.86
CA CYS A 82 -3.92 5.50 2.07
C CYS A 82 -5.04 4.55 2.51
N PRO A 83 -5.16 3.36 1.90
CA PRO A 83 -6.20 2.41 2.24
C PRO A 83 -5.92 1.69 3.55
N VAL A 84 -7.00 1.22 4.16
CA VAL A 84 -6.99 0.19 5.20
C VAL A 84 -7.45 -1.09 4.53
N HIS A 85 -6.64 -2.12 4.59
CA HIS A 85 -6.99 -3.42 4.05
C HIS A 85 -7.63 -4.29 5.15
N TRP A 86 -8.59 -5.10 4.72
CA TRP A 86 -9.24 -6.12 5.57
C TRP A 86 -9.88 -5.54 6.84
N PRO A 87 -10.83 -4.56 6.73
CA PRO A 87 -11.59 -4.13 7.88
C PRO A 87 -12.37 -5.34 8.43
N LEU A 88 -12.19 -5.63 9.72
CA LEU A 88 -12.83 -6.76 10.39
C LEU A 88 -14.08 -6.36 11.18
N GLU A 89 -14.60 -5.16 10.97
CA GLU A 89 -15.82 -4.68 11.63
C GLU A 89 -16.97 -5.65 11.39
N GLY A 90 -17.59 -6.12 12.49
CA GLY A 90 -18.70 -7.08 12.44
C GLY A 90 -18.27 -8.54 12.22
N MET A 91 -17.00 -8.86 12.12
CA MET A 91 -16.49 -10.23 12.03
C MET A 91 -16.04 -10.73 13.40
N ASN A 92 -16.45 -11.95 13.76
CA ASN A 92 -16.00 -12.60 14.99
C ASN A 92 -14.62 -13.25 14.81
N VAL A 93 -13.61 -12.44 14.51
CA VAL A 93 -12.22 -12.89 14.29
C VAL A 93 -11.36 -12.41 15.45
N LYS A 94 -10.96 -13.33 16.32
CA LYS A 94 -10.10 -13.01 17.47
C LYS A 94 -8.63 -12.83 17.08
N LYS A 95 -8.16 -13.58 16.08
CA LYS A 95 -6.76 -13.55 15.63
C LYS A 95 -6.63 -12.55 14.48
N GLY A 96 -5.78 -11.55 14.66
CA GLY A 96 -5.54 -10.51 13.65
C GLY A 96 -6.40 -9.25 13.80
N ALA A 97 -7.38 -9.23 14.71
CA ALA A 97 -8.21 -8.04 14.96
C ALA A 97 -7.35 -6.82 15.37
N GLU A 98 -6.43 -7.01 16.30
CA GLU A 98 -5.49 -5.97 16.73
C GLU A 98 -4.69 -5.42 15.53
N MET A 99 -4.14 -6.29 14.69
CA MET A 99 -3.40 -5.88 13.50
C MET A 99 -4.26 -5.07 12.54
N ALA A 100 -5.51 -5.47 12.32
CA ALA A 100 -6.45 -4.77 11.44
C ALA A 100 -6.84 -3.38 11.95
N GLU A 101 -6.82 -3.16 13.27
CA GLU A 101 -7.10 -1.86 13.87
C GLU A 101 -5.95 -0.86 13.71
N HIS A 102 -4.71 -1.36 13.64
CA HIS A 102 -3.49 -0.57 13.61
C HIS A 102 -2.84 -0.46 12.22
N GLU A 103 -3.26 -1.28 11.26
CA GLU A 103 -2.68 -1.32 9.92
C GLU A 103 -3.11 -0.11 9.08
N LEU A 104 -2.12 0.52 8.41
CA LEU A 104 -2.33 1.45 7.31
C LEU A 104 -1.40 1.07 6.15
N SER A 105 -1.96 0.91 4.96
CA SER A 105 -1.19 0.56 3.77
C SER A 105 -0.73 1.80 3.03
N ILE A 106 0.57 2.05 3.05
CA ILE A 106 1.19 3.17 2.32
C ILE A 106 1.36 2.77 0.86
N ILE A 107 0.78 3.55 -0.05
CA ILE A 107 0.86 3.29 -1.50
C ILE A 107 2.26 3.64 -2.00
N VAL A 108 2.90 2.69 -2.71
CA VAL A 108 4.26 2.83 -3.24
C VAL A 108 4.34 2.50 -4.74
N ASP A 109 3.22 2.57 -5.43
CA ASP A 109 3.14 2.17 -6.83
C ASP A 109 3.93 3.08 -7.78
N GLN A 110 4.04 2.65 -9.03
CA GLN A 110 4.87 3.31 -10.06
C GLN A 110 4.38 4.69 -10.50
N ARG A 111 3.20 5.13 -10.09
CA ARG A 111 2.65 6.46 -10.41
C ARG A 111 3.29 7.56 -9.59
N TYR A 112 3.94 7.21 -8.49
CA TYR A 112 4.47 8.15 -7.51
C TYR A 112 5.99 8.30 -7.61
N THR A 113 6.45 9.50 -7.24
CA THR A 113 7.85 9.91 -7.21
C THR A 113 8.44 9.84 -5.80
N ASN A 114 9.74 10.05 -5.67
CA ASN A 114 10.36 10.20 -4.35
C ASN A 114 9.81 11.40 -3.57
N ALA A 115 9.46 12.50 -4.23
CA ALA A 115 8.87 13.67 -3.58
C ALA A 115 7.49 13.34 -2.99
N ASP A 116 6.70 12.48 -3.65
CA ASP A 116 5.42 12.00 -3.12
C ASP A 116 5.65 11.12 -1.89
N MET A 117 6.69 10.26 -1.90
CA MET A 117 7.05 9.42 -0.75
C MET A 117 7.51 10.27 0.44
N GLU A 118 8.32 11.30 0.19
CA GLU A 118 8.75 12.26 1.21
C GLU A 118 7.56 13.00 1.83
N TYR A 119 6.61 13.44 0.99
CA TYR A 119 5.37 14.06 1.44
C TYR A 119 4.55 13.16 2.35
N ILE A 120 4.40 11.88 1.99
CA ILE A 120 3.69 10.89 2.82
C ILE A 120 4.38 10.74 4.20
N LEU A 121 5.71 10.60 4.22
CA LEU A 121 6.46 10.49 5.48
C LEU A 121 6.35 11.75 6.35
N ASP A 122 6.36 12.94 5.75
CA ASP A 122 6.15 14.21 6.46
C ASP A 122 4.75 14.27 7.10
N LEU A 123 3.72 13.83 6.41
CA LEU A 123 2.36 13.75 6.97
C LEU A 123 2.27 12.76 8.13
N ILE A 124 2.91 11.60 8.02
CA ILE A 124 2.97 10.62 9.10
C ILE A 124 3.69 11.22 10.30
N ALA A 125 4.87 11.79 10.10
CA ALA A 125 5.68 12.39 11.18
C ALA A 125 4.95 13.51 11.94
N LYS A 126 4.10 14.27 11.26
CA LYS A 126 3.30 15.35 11.86
C LYS A 126 2.05 14.86 12.59
N SER A 127 1.65 13.64 12.38
CA SER A 127 0.36 13.09 12.87
C SER A 127 0.49 12.00 13.93
N ILE A 128 1.68 11.43 14.11
CA ILE A 128 1.96 10.45 15.18
C ILE A 128 2.11 11.11 16.56
#